data_1ee5c7bd7219dfd5ee47932dd9c80f49
#
_entry.id   1ee5c7bd7219dfd5ee47932dd9c80f49
#
_cell.length_a   1.000
_cell.length_b   1.000
_cell.length_c   1.000
_cell.angle_alpha   90.00
_cell.angle_beta   90.00
_cell.angle_gamma   90.00
#
_symmetry.space_group_name_H-M   'P 1'
#
loop_
_entity.id
_entity.type
_entity.pdbx_description
1 polymer ?
#
loop_
_entity_poly.entity_id
_entity_poly.type
_entity_poly.pdbx_seq_one_letter_code
_entity_poly.pdbx_strand_id
1 'polypeptide(L)'
;GYSERYEQLRDARVDTEGLSFSFIPDTNSMEAFQSFFPACTGAPGFAASLEEETGIFTLRLYNTRLKSGEYTREMAQWASSWDYDGLYPRTIPEGPLGEDNLFLSQVEICQDGDDAVITARLTDRAGWFTVDSGNLGYDNIPYLRLRFRERDSMEVECGI
;
A
#
# COMPACT_ATOMS: atom_id res chain seq x y z
N GLY A 1 -14.67 -1.97 11.81
CA GLY A 1 -13.83 -3.10 11.49
C GLY A 1 -13.30 -3.01 10.08
N TYR A 2 -12.17 -3.58 9.88
CA TYR A 2 -11.61 -3.65 8.55
C TYR A 2 -12.44 -4.57 7.70
N SER A 3 -12.49 -4.28 6.42
CA SER A 3 -13.25 -5.12 5.52
C SER A 3 -12.65 -6.54 5.53
N GLU A 4 -13.50 -7.53 5.39
CA GLU A 4 -13.07 -8.91 5.17
C GLU A 4 -12.47 -9.11 3.78
N ARG A 5 -12.32 -8.03 3.05
CA ARG A 5 -11.77 -8.00 1.72
C ARG A 5 -10.26 -8.22 1.75
N TYR A 6 -9.80 -9.05 0.85
CA TYR A 6 -8.38 -9.33 0.67
C TYR A 6 -7.89 -8.73 -0.62
N GLU A 7 -6.68 -8.16 -0.55
CA GLU A 7 -6.01 -7.54 -1.69
C GLU A 7 -4.57 -8.04 -1.77
N GLN A 8 -3.95 -7.83 -2.90
CA GLN A 8 -2.50 -7.97 -3.01
C GLN A 8 -1.92 -6.70 -3.60
N LEU A 9 -0.66 -6.46 -3.32
CA LEU A 9 0.04 -5.31 -3.88
C LEU A 9 0.28 -5.53 -5.37
N ARG A 10 -0.18 -4.58 -6.16
CA ARG A 10 0.15 -4.47 -7.57
C ARG A 10 1.50 -3.77 -7.73
N ASP A 11 1.73 -2.73 -6.93
CA ASP A 11 2.95 -1.95 -6.94
C ASP A 11 3.19 -1.36 -5.56
N ALA A 12 4.45 -1.26 -5.19
CA ALA A 12 4.89 -0.63 -3.95
C ALA A 12 6.22 0.03 -4.22
N ARG A 13 6.32 1.32 -3.93
CA ARG A 13 7.56 2.05 -4.22
C ARG A 13 7.79 3.22 -3.28
N VAL A 14 9.05 3.57 -3.17
CA VAL A 14 9.51 4.81 -2.55
C VAL A 14 9.57 5.86 -3.66
N ASP A 15 8.79 6.93 -3.53
CA ASP A 15 8.85 8.06 -4.46
C ASP A 15 9.64 9.23 -3.84
N THR A 16 9.65 10.38 -4.50
CA THR A 16 10.48 11.51 -4.06
C THR A 16 10.07 12.06 -2.70
N GLU A 17 8.81 11.93 -2.31
CA GLU A 17 8.27 12.53 -1.09
C GLU A 17 7.72 11.50 -0.09
N GLY A 18 7.71 10.23 -0.42
CA GLY A 18 7.14 9.25 0.49
C GLY A 18 7.00 7.86 -0.09
N LEU A 19 5.82 7.29 0.08
CA LEU A 19 5.50 5.91 -0.28
C LEU A 19 4.24 5.88 -1.14
N SER A 20 4.24 5.04 -2.17
CA SER A 20 3.09 4.85 -3.05
C SER A 20 2.80 3.37 -3.23
N PHE A 21 1.52 3.02 -3.12
CA PHE A 21 1.03 1.65 -3.25
C PHE A 21 -0.18 1.60 -4.16
N SER A 22 -0.29 0.52 -4.93
CA SER A 22 -1.53 0.20 -5.64
C SER A 22 -1.88 -1.26 -5.41
N PHE A 23 -3.16 -1.58 -5.53
CA PHE A 23 -3.73 -2.85 -5.09
C PHE A 23 -4.56 -3.49 -6.18
N ILE A 24 -4.59 -4.82 -6.17
CA ILE A 24 -5.44 -5.62 -7.05
C ILE A 24 -6.08 -6.73 -6.22
N PRO A 25 -7.10 -7.43 -6.76
CA PRO A 25 -7.67 -8.57 -6.06
C PRO A 25 -6.62 -9.62 -5.74
N ASP A 26 -6.72 -10.23 -4.56
CA ASP A 26 -5.81 -11.29 -4.14
C ASP A 26 -6.04 -12.55 -4.98
N THR A 27 -5.01 -13.02 -5.66
CA THR A 27 -5.08 -14.20 -6.52
C THR A 27 -4.64 -15.49 -5.82
N ASN A 28 -4.47 -15.48 -4.51
CA ASN A 28 -4.04 -16.66 -3.76
C ASN A 28 -5.18 -17.67 -3.51
N SER A 29 -6.42 -17.23 -3.58
CA SER A 29 -7.58 -18.12 -3.56
C SER A 29 -8.76 -17.46 -4.29
N MET A 30 -9.68 -18.27 -4.79
CA MET A 30 -10.86 -17.75 -5.45
C MET A 30 -11.75 -16.96 -4.48
N GLU A 31 -11.87 -17.42 -3.25
CA GLU A 31 -12.62 -16.74 -2.20
C GLU A 31 -12.05 -15.34 -1.93
N ALA A 32 -10.74 -15.24 -1.74
CA ALA A 32 -10.07 -13.96 -1.54
C ALA A 32 -10.23 -13.05 -2.76
N PHE A 33 -10.07 -13.62 -3.95
CA PHE A 33 -10.25 -12.87 -5.20
C PHE A 33 -11.65 -12.27 -5.31
N GLN A 34 -12.67 -13.07 -5.06
CA GLN A 34 -14.06 -12.62 -5.15
C GLN A 34 -14.40 -11.56 -4.10
N SER A 35 -13.74 -11.60 -2.94
CA SER A 35 -14.00 -10.64 -1.86
C SER A 35 -13.72 -9.19 -2.24
N PHE A 36 -12.86 -8.97 -3.22
CA PHE A 36 -12.48 -7.64 -3.66
C PHE A 36 -13.63 -6.89 -4.35
N PHE A 37 -14.39 -7.57 -5.18
CA PHE A 37 -15.28 -6.91 -6.14
C PHE A 37 -16.50 -6.20 -5.54
N PRO A 38 -17.17 -6.73 -4.51
CA PRO A 38 -18.30 -6.01 -3.93
C PRO A 38 -17.95 -4.67 -3.32
N ALA A 39 -16.69 -4.46 -2.98
CA ALA A 39 -16.21 -3.24 -2.33
C ALA A 39 -14.89 -2.75 -2.93
N CYS A 40 -14.78 -2.79 -4.24
CA CYS A 40 -13.57 -2.43 -4.99
C CYS A 40 -13.29 -0.92 -5.03
N THR A 41 -13.60 -0.21 -3.96
CA THR A 41 -13.41 1.22 -3.86
C THR A 41 -12.46 1.55 -2.71
N GLY A 42 -11.32 2.15 -3.04
CA GLY A 42 -10.35 2.61 -2.05
C GLY A 42 -9.35 1.55 -1.61
N ALA A 43 -8.35 2.02 -0.90
CA ALA A 43 -7.26 1.20 -0.38
C ALA A 43 -7.71 0.35 0.82
N PRO A 44 -6.92 -0.67 1.19
CA PRO A 44 -7.19 -1.44 2.41
C PRO A 44 -7.05 -0.56 3.66
N GLY A 45 -7.57 -1.03 4.77
CA GLY A 45 -7.31 -0.43 6.07
C GLY A 45 -5.81 -0.47 6.37
N PHE A 46 -5.34 0.52 7.12
CA PHE A 46 -3.93 0.58 7.47
C PHE A 46 -3.74 1.18 8.86
N ALA A 47 -2.57 0.94 9.43
CA ALA A 47 -2.12 1.60 10.66
C ALA A 47 -0.69 2.09 10.46
N ALA A 48 -0.44 3.31 10.90
CA ALA A 48 0.90 3.90 10.86
C ALA A 48 1.34 4.23 12.28
N SER A 49 2.58 3.95 12.59
CA SER A 49 3.16 4.24 13.90
C SER A 49 4.60 4.71 13.76
N LEU A 50 5.03 5.52 14.72
CA LEU A 50 6.40 6.01 14.80
C LEU A 50 6.94 5.75 16.20
N GLU A 51 8.05 5.05 16.26
CA GLU A 51 8.83 4.91 17.48
C GLU A 51 9.84 6.06 17.53
N GLU A 52 9.55 7.04 18.38
CA GLU A 52 10.35 8.28 18.43
C GLU A 52 11.80 8.06 18.80
N GLU A 53 12.07 7.13 19.71
CA GLU A 53 13.43 6.87 20.18
C GLU A 53 14.36 6.37 19.08
N THR A 54 13.85 5.54 18.19
CA THR A 54 14.64 4.94 17.11
C THR A 54 14.46 5.64 15.78
N GLY A 55 13.39 6.43 15.63
CA GLY A 55 13.01 7.03 14.36
C GLY A 55 12.42 6.03 13.37
N ILE A 56 11.99 4.86 13.84
CA ILE A 56 11.43 3.83 12.97
C ILE A 56 9.94 4.08 12.77
N PHE A 57 9.57 4.24 11.51
CA PHE A 57 8.20 4.35 11.04
C PHE A 57 7.74 2.99 10.55
N THR A 58 6.53 2.58 10.95
CA THR A 58 5.93 1.32 10.53
C THR A 58 4.56 1.58 9.93
N LEU A 59 4.33 1.05 8.73
CA LEU A 59 3.03 1.08 8.06
C LEU A 59 2.57 -0.35 7.87
N ARG A 60 1.40 -0.68 8.42
CA ARG A 60 0.78 -1.99 8.27
C ARG A 60 -0.43 -1.85 7.36
N LEU A 61 -0.44 -2.62 6.28
CA LEU A 61 -1.56 -2.69 5.34
C LEU A 61 -2.32 -3.99 5.62
N TYR A 62 -3.55 -3.87 6.09
CA TYR A 62 -4.33 -5.03 6.53
C TYR A 62 -4.81 -5.88 5.35
N ASN A 63 -4.82 -7.19 5.55
CA ASN A 63 -5.30 -8.16 4.56
C ASN A 63 -4.70 -7.96 3.17
N THR A 64 -3.41 -7.69 3.13
CA THR A 64 -2.69 -7.37 1.89
C THR A 64 -1.55 -8.36 1.70
N ARG A 65 -1.54 -9.03 0.55
CA ARG A 65 -0.52 -10.02 0.20
C ARG A 65 0.56 -9.44 -0.70
N LEU A 66 1.79 -9.85 -0.44
CA LEU A 66 2.91 -9.55 -1.34
C LEU A 66 3.05 -10.58 -2.44
N LYS A 67 2.78 -11.85 -2.10
CA LYS A 67 2.94 -12.96 -3.02
C LYS A 67 1.69 -13.14 -3.87
N SER A 68 1.88 -13.14 -5.18
CA SER A 68 0.80 -13.42 -6.13
C SER A 68 0.56 -14.93 -6.23
N GLY A 69 -0.71 -15.32 -6.24
CA GLY A 69 -1.12 -16.65 -6.64
C GLY A 69 -1.25 -16.76 -8.15
N GLU A 70 -1.77 -17.86 -8.62
CA GLU A 70 -2.02 -18.09 -10.03
C GLU A 70 -3.30 -17.37 -10.48
N TYR A 71 -3.20 -16.55 -11.53
CA TYR A 71 -4.38 -15.92 -12.12
C TYR A 71 -5.08 -16.89 -13.06
N THR A 72 -6.10 -17.56 -12.56
CA THR A 72 -6.81 -18.62 -13.27
C THR A 72 -7.80 -18.08 -14.30
N ARG A 73 -8.23 -18.95 -15.21
CA ARG A 73 -9.30 -18.62 -16.17
C ARG A 73 -10.59 -18.26 -15.46
N GLU A 74 -10.92 -18.96 -14.38
CA GLU A 74 -12.11 -18.67 -13.57
C GLU A 74 -12.06 -17.27 -12.97
N MET A 75 -10.91 -16.86 -12.46
CA MET A 75 -10.70 -15.49 -11.97
C MET A 75 -10.87 -14.48 -13.09
N ALA A 76 -10.32 -14.75 -14.27
CA ALA A 76 -10.44 -13.86 -15.40
C ALA A 76 -11.89 -13.69 -15.86
N GLN A 77 -12.66 -14.75 -15.86
CA GLN A 77 -14.09 -14.70 -16.17
C GLN A 77 -14.87 -13.88 -15.13
N TRP A 78 -14.55 -14.07 -13.86
CA TRP A 78 -15.17 -13.32 -12.76
C TRP A 78 -14.85 -11.82 -12.89
N ALA A 79 -13.58 -11.47 -13.08
CA ALA A 79 -13.15 -10.08 -13.22
C ALA A 79 -13.82 -9.40 -14.42
N SER A 80 -13.94 -10.10 -15.55
CA SER A 80 -14.61 -9.60 -16.74
C SER A 80 -16.07 -9.27 -16.48
N SER A 81 -16.77 -10.07 -15.65
CA SER A 81 -18.17 -9.82 -15.32
C SER A 81 -18.37 -8.52 -14.53
N TRP A 82 -17.30 -8.02 -13.90
CA TRP A 82 -17.29 -6.76 -13.17
C TRP A 82 -16.63 -5.62 -13.95
N ASP A 83 -16.43 -5.79 -15.25
CA ASP A 83 -15.72 -4.84 -16.11
C ASP A 83 -14.33 -4.49 -15.60
N TYR A 84 -13.66 -5.47 -15.01
CA TYR A 84 -12.33 -5.30 -14.45
C TYR A 84 -11.30 -5.99 -15.35
N ASP A 85 -10.70 -5.19 -16.23
CA ASP A 85 -9.71 -5.67 -17.19
C ASP A 85 -8.30 -5.21 -16.77
N GLY A 86 -7.28 -5.77 -17.41
CA GLY A 86 -5.91 -5.31 -17.21
C GLY A 86 -5.28 -5.76 -15.90
N LEU A 87 -5.77 -6.86 -15.34
CA LEU A 87 -5.19 -7.43 -14.13
C LEU A 87 -3.88 -8.15 -14.46
N TYR A 88 -2.79 -7.69 -13.85
CA TYR A 88 -1.45 -8.25 -14.06
C TYR A 88 -0.82 -8.57 -12.71
N PRO A 89 -1.17 -9.74 -12.11
CA PRO A 89 -0.65 -10.09 -10.80
C PRO A 89 0.86 -10.31 -10.85
N ARG A 90 1.54 -9.83 -9.83
CA ARG A 90 2.97 -10.10 -9.66
C ARG A 90 3.29 -10.17 -8.17
N THR A 91 4.37 -10.87 -7.85
CA THR A 91 4.86 -10.94 -6.48
C THR A 91 5.77 -9.75 -6.20
N ILE A 92 5.53 -9.08 -5.08
CA ILE A 92 6.44 -8.06 -4.57
C ILE A 92 7.43 -8.78 -3.65
N PRO A 93 8.73 -8.77 -3.96
CA PRO A 93 9.71 -9.45 -3.10
C PRO A 93 9.82 -8.79 -1.73
N GLU A 94 9.99 -9.59 -0.70
CA GLU A 94 10.32 -9.07 0.62
C GLU A 94 11.74 -8.51 0.63
N GLY A 95 11.97 -7.48 1.45
CA GLY A 95 13.27 -6.87 1.60
C GLY A 95 13.26 -5.38 1.26
N PRO A 96 14.40 -4.83 0.81
CA PRO A 96 14.49 -3.41 0.47
C PRO A 96 13.49 -3.03 -0.62
N LEU A 97 12.79 -1.91 -0.41
CA LEU A 97 11.71 -1.49 -1.31
C LEU A 97 12.15 -0.47 -2.36
N GLY A 98 13.28 0.12 -2.22
CA GLY A 98 13.78 1.12 -3.14
C GLY A 98 14.91 1.91 -2.52
N GLU A 99 15.26 3.01 -3.15
CA GLU A 99 16.32 3.88 -2.66
C GLU A 99 15.78 4.87 -1.63
N ASP A 100 16.67 5.39 -0.80
CA ASP A 100 16.34 6.42 0.17
C ASP A 100 15.82 7.68 -0.55
N ASN A 101 14.88 8.36 0.08
CA ASN A 101 14.47 9.69 -0.37
C ASN A 101 14.85 10.72 0.71
N LEU A 102 14.34 11.95 0.54
CA LEU A 102 14.65 13.04 1.45
C LEU A 102 14.18 12.78 2.90
N PHE A 103 13.13 12.01 3.06
CA PHE A 103 12.45 11.81 4.35
C PHE A 103 12.63 10.42 4.93
N LEU A 104 12.89 9.41 4.09
CA LEU A 104 12.91 8.01 4.48
C LEU A 104 14.19 7.34 4.04
N SER A 105 14.73 6.53 4.91
CA SER A 105 15.88 5.67 4.60
C SER A 105 15.58 4.24 5.03
N GLN A 106 16.30 3.29 4.44
CA GLN A 106 16.19 1.88 4.80
C GLN A 106 14.76 1.37 4.75
N VAL A 107 14.06 1.67 3.66
CA VAL A 107 12.67 1.23 3.49
C VAL A 107 12.65 -0.24 3.13
N GLU A 108 11.93 -1.03 3.93
CA GLU A 108 11.79 -2.47 3.72
C GLU A 108 10.33 -2.88 3.79
N ILE A 109 10.00 -3.95 3.10
CA ILE A 109 8.66 -4.53 3.10
C ILE A 109 8.72 -6.01 3.42
N CYS A 110 7.77 -6.49 4.21
CA CYS A 110 7.65 -7.92 4.52
C CYS A 110 6.18 -8.32 4.68
N GLN A 111 5.95 -9.62 4.59
CA GLN A 111 4.64 -10.20 4.88
C GLN A 111 4.62 -10.63 6.35
N ASP A 112 3.62 -10.18 7.09
CA ASP A 112 3.39 -10.58 8.47
C ASP A 112 1.97 -11.12 8.60
N GLY A 113 1.84 -12.44 8.59
CA GLY A 113 0.52 -13.08 8.55
C GLY A 113 -0.24 -12.67 7.29
N ASP A 114 -1.40 -12.08 7.46
CA ASP A 114 -2.25 -11.61 6.38
C ASP A 114 -1.93 -10.17 5.95
N ASP A 115 -1.01 -9.51 6.61
CA ASP A 115 -0.74 -8.09 6.40
C ASP A 115 0.60 -7.85 5.72
N ALA A 116 0.67 -6.79 4.94
CA ALA A 116 1.95 -6.27 4.44
C ALA A 116 2.46 -5.20 5.41
N VAL A 117 3.73 -5.27 5.77
CA VAL A 117 4.33 -4.35 6.73
C VAL A 117 5.52 -3.66 6.09
N ILE A 118 5.50 -2.35 6.10
CA ILE A 118 6.58 -1.50 5.60
C ILE A 118 7.24 -0.81 6.79
N THR A 119 8.55 -0.91 6.88
CA THR A 119 9.34 -0.21 7.89
C THR A 119 10.31 0.73 7.22
N ALA A 120 10.54 1.87 7.82
CA ALA A 120 11.49 2.85 7.33
C ALA A 120 12.07 3.64 8.51
N ARG A 121 13.25 4.20 8.32
CA ARG A 121 13.82 5.14 9.27
C ARG A 121 13.55 6.55 8.76
N LEU A 122 12.96 7.38 9.61
CA LEU A 122 12.74 8.80 9.27
C LEU A 122 14.07 9.55 9.36
N THR A 123 14.31 10.43 8.39
CA THR A 123 15.42 11.37 8.45
C THR A 123 15.05 12.56 9.34
N ASP A 124 16.03 13.37 9.68
CA ASP A 124 15.81 14.58 10.50
C ASP A 124 14.91 15.61 9.82
N ARG A 125 14.69 15.48 8.52
CA ARG A 125 13.86 16.41 7.75
C ARG A 125 12.37 16.08 7.81
N ALA A 126 12.01 14.85 8.13
CA ALA A 126 10.63 14.43 8.17
C ALA A 126 9.91 15.01 9.39
N GLY A 127 8.86 15.78 9.17
CA GLY A 127 8.07 16.37 10.23
C GLY A 127 6.70 15.71 10.40
N TRP A 128 6.00 15.49 9.30
CA TRP A 128 4.65 14.92 9.31
C TRP A 128 4.36 14.33 7.94
N PHE A 129 3.23 13.67 7.80
CA PHE A 129 2.82 13.14 6.51
C PHE A 129 1.33 13.32 6.27
N THR A 130 0.96 13.34 5.01
CA THR A 130 -0.44 13.35 4.56
C THR A 130 -0.72 12.04 3.85
N VAL A 131 -1.97 11.62 3.90
CA VAL A 131 -2.44 10.40 3.26
C VAL A 131 -3.41 10.76 2.14
N ASP A 132 -3.20 10.16 0.97
CA ASP A 132 -4.09 10.27 -0.17
C ASP A 132 -4.46 8.87 -0.62
N SER A 133 -5.74 8.59 -0.79
CA SER A 133 -6.22 7.30 -1.25
C SER A 133 -7.41 7.46 -2.17
N GLY A 134 -7.62 6.47 -3.03
CA GLY A 134 -8.70 6.49 -4.00
C GLY A 134 -8.53 5.40 -5.03
N ASN A 135 -9.06 5.63 -6.22
CA ASN A 135 -8.98 4.69 -7.34
C ASN A 135 -8.38 5.37 -8.55
N LEU A 136 -7.57 4.63 -9.30
CA LEU A 136 -6.89 5.12 -10.49
C LEU A 136 -7.55 4.56 -11.76
N GLY A 137 -7.81 5.46 -12.73
CA GLY A 137 -8.17 5.09 -14.08
C GLY A 137 -9.50 4.38 -14.24
N TYR A 138 -9.70 3.81 -15.42
CA TYR A 138 -10.93 3.09 -15.77
C TYR A 138 -11.09 1.78 -15.01
N ASP A 139 -9.99 1.16 -14.64
CA ASP A 139 -10.00 -0.13 -13.93
C ASP A 139 -10.23 0.01 -12.44
N ASN A 140 -10.40 1.25 -11.94
CA ASN A 140 -10.64 1.53 -10.53
C ASN A 140 -9.61 0.88 -9.61
N ILE A 141 -8.33 1.01 -9.97
CA ILE A 141 -7.24 0.43 -9.19
C ILE A 141 -7.09 1.20 -7.88
N PRO A 142 -7.31 0.58 -6.72
CA PRO A 142 -7.14 1.26 -5.45
C PRO A 142 -5.68 1.67 -5.26
N TYR A 143 -5.47 2.84 -4.67
CA TYR A 143 -4.14 3.32 -4.34
C TYR A 143 -4.10 3.94 -2.96
N LEU A 144 -2.91 3.95 -2.38
CA LEU A 144 -2.60 4.62 -1.12
C LEU A 144 -1.26 5.32 -1.30
N ARG A 145 -1.21 6.59 -0.94
CA ARG A 145 0.02 7.37 -1.02
C ARG A 145 0.23 8.13 0.28
N LEU A 146 1.44 8.00 0.84
CA LEU A 146 1.87 8.78 1.98
C LEU A 146 2.91 9.77 1.50
N ARG A 147 2.66 11.07 1.74
CA ARG A 147 3.61 12.14 1.40
C ARG A 147 4.13 12.76 2.68
N PHE A 148 5.42 12.71 2.86
CA PHE A 148 6.07 13.31 4.01
C PHE A 148 6.36 14.77 3.74
N ARG A 149 6.31 15.57 4.80
CA ARG A 149 6.53 17.01 4.74
C ARG A 149 7.68 17.40 5.65
N GLU A 150 8.35 18.47 5.30
CA GLU A 150 9.47 18.96 6.09
C GLU A 150 9.01 19.43 7.46
N ARG A 151 9.85 19.23 8.45
CA ARG A 151 9.58 19.65 9.81
C ARG A 151 9.30 21.13 9.92
N ASP A 152 10.05 21.94 9.17
CA ASP A 152 9.90 23.40 9.20
C ASP A 152 8.58 23.87 8.61
N SER A 153 8.02 23.16 7.62
CA SER A 153 6.73 23.53 7.03
C SER A 153 5.58 23.34 8.02
N MET A 154 5.70 22.36 8.95
CA MET A 154 4.73 22.16 10.01
C MET A 154 4.68 23.35 10.95
N GLU A 155 5.83 23.92 11.31
CA GLU A 155 5.91 25.10 12.18
C GLU A 155 5.24 26.32 11.53
N VAL A 156 5.45 26.51 10.24
CA VAL A 156 4.83 27.61 9.51
C VAL A 156 3.31 27.52 9.50
N GLU A 157 2.78 26.32 9.29
CA GLU A 157 1.33 26.10 9.30
C GLU A 157 0.71 26.29 10.69
N CYS A 158 1.42 25.89 11.72
CA CYS A 158 0.96 26.05 13.10
C CYS A 158 1.12 27.46 13.64
N GLY A 159 1.98 28.27 13.05
CA GLY A 159 2.29 29.63 13.47
C GLY A 159 1.32 30.70 12.96
N ILE A 160 0.31 30.29 12.23
CA ILE A 160 -0.70 31.23 11.72
C ILE A 160 -1.74 31.61 12.81
#